data_5ef7ff7308af3c5f20ded7dd33519887
#
_entry.id   5ef7ff7308af3c5f20ded7dd33519887
#
_cell.length_a   1.000
_cell.length_b   1.000
_cell.length_c   1.000
_cell.angle_alpha   90.00
_cell.angle_beta   90.00
_cell.angle_gamma   90.00
#
_symmetry.space_group_name_H-M   'P 1'
#
loop_
_entity.id
_entity.type
_entity.pdbx_description
1 polymer ?
#
loop_
_entity_poly.entity_id
_entity_poly.type
_entity_poly.pdbx_seq_one_letter_code
_entity_poly.pdbx_strand_id
1 'polypeptide(L)'
;MAAGKVATGGSPVREIAPGLFHWSAFHPDQKIVVSSYYVEPAHVLIDPMVPDDGFGWFERRPPRAALLTNRYHSRGSAAFADAFGCGVRCHRAGLEHVRERAPSAEPFEHGEVLAGKIEALAVPGFTPDETALFVPAAGGALTFADILIREGEGPLGYAPDGWYGDEPEPAKARVVEAARALLALDFRHLLLTHGEPIVEGGKEALESFLDRQS
;
A
#
# COMPACT_ATOMS: atom_id res chain seq x y z
N MET A 1 -9.85 11.33 -29.84
CA MET A 1 -9.30 10.67 -28.66
C MET A 1 -8.45 11.71 -27.92
N ALA A 2 -8.96 12.24 -26.82
CA ALA A 2 -8.24 13.20 -25.99
C ALA A 2 -7.22 12.43 -25.17
N ALA A 3 -5.93 12.69 -25.41
CA ALA A 3 -4.85 12.21 -24.55
C ALA A 3 -5.04 12.84 -23.17
N GLY A 4 -5.45 12.02 -22.20
CA GLY A 4 -5.55 12.45 -20.82
C GLY A 4 -4.18 12.97 -20.35
N LYS A 5 -4.16 14.18 -19.81
CA LYS A 5 -2.98 14.74 -19.16
C LYS A 5 -2.58 13.79 -18.02
N VAL A 6 -1.49 13.05 -18.17
CA VAL A 6 -0.88 12.31 -17.05
C VAL A 6 -0.52 13.39 -16.02
N ALA A 7 -1.15 13.35 -14.86
CA ALA A 7 -0.79 14.21 -13.74
C ALA A 7 0.66 13.88 -13.34
N THR A 8 1.57 14.81 -13.54
CA THR A 8 3.00 14.66 -13.25
C THR A 8 3.38 15.15 -11.85
N GLY A 9 2.39 15.50 -11.02
CA GLY A 9 2.61 15.99 -9.66
C GLY A 9 1.90 15.13 -8.63
N GLY A 10 2.58 14.86 -7.51
CA GLY A 10 2.00 14.23 -6.33
C GLY A 10 1.04 15.18 -5.58
N SER A 11 0.37 14.67 -4.55
CA SER A 11 -0.42 15.46 -3.60
C SER A 11 0.35 15.61 -2.28
N PRO A 12 0.18 16.74 -1.57
CA PRO A 12 0.81 16.93 -0.26
C PRO A 12 0.27 15.94 0.77
N VAL A 13 0.99 15.77 1.88
CA VAL A 13 0.53 14.96 3.01
C VAL A 13 -0.73 15.57 3.60
N ARG A 14 -1.82 14.80 3.65
CA ARG A 14 -3.10 15.21 4.21
C ARG A 14 -3.68 14.13 5.12
N GLU A 15 -4.38 14.53 6.16
CA GLU A 15 -5.16 13.62 6.98
C GLU A 15 -6.40 13.17 6.21
N ILE A 16 -6.64 11.87 6.14
CA ILE A 16 -7.80 11.27 5.47
C ILE A 16 -8.80 10.65 6.44
N ALA A 17 -8.33 10.27 7.63
CA ALA A 17 -9.12 9.84 8.77
C ALA A 17 -8.30 10.10 10.04
N PRO A 18 -8.89 10.13 11.26
CA PRO A 18 -8.17 10.50 12.48
C PRO A 18 -6.86 9.71 12.68
N GLY A 19 -5.72 10.41 12.56
CA GLY A 19 -4.38 9.82 12.68
C GLY A 19 -3.93 8.96 11.48
N LEU A 20 -4.66 8.98 10.38
CA LEU A 20 -4.31 8.31 9.13
C LEU A 20 -4.07 9.37 8.04
N PHE A 21 -2.86 9.41 7.52
CA PHE A 21 -2.44 10.39 6.52
C PHE A 21 -2.10 9.72 5.20
N HIS A 22 -2.34 10.44 4.11
CA HIS A 22 -2.09 10.02 2.74
C HIS A 22 -1.36 11.13 1.99
N TRP A 23 -0.47 10.74 1.11
CA TRP A 23 0.07 11.58 0.04
C TRP A 23 0.34 10.73 -1.20
N SER A 24 0.50 11.38 -2.32
CA SER A 24 0.96 10.73 -3.53
C SER A 24 2.21 11.43 -4.07
N ALA A 25 3.06 10.68 -4.76
CA ALA A 25 4.25 11.22 -5.41
C ALA A 25 4.51 10.49 -6.73
N PHE A 26 5.21 11.15 -7.64
CA PHE A 26 5.57 10.56 -8.92
C PHE A 26 6.73 9.57 -8.75
N HIS A 27 6.54 8.33 -9.21
CA HIS A 27 7.59 7.32 -9.23
C HIS A 27 8.38 7.42 -10.55
N PRO A 28 9.66 7.86 -10.52
CA PRO A 28 10.40 8.20 -11.74
C PRO A 28 10.69 6.99 -12.64
N ASP A 29 10.95 5.82 -12.05
CA ASP A 29 11.26 4.61 -12.82
C ASP A 29 9.98 4.02 -13.47
N GLN A 30 8.87 4.02 -12.75
CA GLN A 30 7.59 3.47 -13.22
C GLN A 30 6.76 4.49 -14.01
N LYS A 31 7.10 5.79 -13.92
CA LYS A 31 6.41 6.91 -14.59
C LYS A 31 4.91 7.02 -14.27
N ILE A 32 4.56 6.68 -13.06
CA ILE A 32 3.20 6.75 -12.52
C ILE A 32 3.20 7.47 -11.17
N VAL A 33 2.04 7.97 -10.76
CA VAL A 33 1.82 8.50 -9.41
C VAL A 33 1.41 7.33 -8.51
N VAL A 34 2.04 7.24 -7.34
CA VAL A 34 1.78 6.19 -6.34
C VAL A 34 1.39 6.80 -5.01
N SER A 35 0.55 6.12 -4.27
CA SER A 35 0.08 6.51 -2.95
C SER A 35 0.99 5.96 -1.85
N SER A 36 1.07 6.70 -0.77
CA SER A 36 1.82 6.36 0.44
C SER A 36 1.03 6.80 1.66
N TYR A 37 1.25 6.15 2.80
CA TYR A 37 0.46 6.40 4.01
C TYR A 37 1.34 6.54 5.24
N TYR A 38 0.82 7.29 6.23
CA TYR A 38 1.40 7.37 7.55
C TYR A 38 0.32 7.14 8.60
N VAL A 39 0.58 6.21 9.51
CA VAL A 39 -0.27 5.85 10.65
C VAL A 39 0.32 6.48 11.89
N GLU A 40 -0.22 7.63 12.30
CA GLU A 40 0.33 8.45 13.39
C GLU A 40 0.38 7.73 14.73
N PRO A 41 -0.66 7.02 15.20
CA PRO A 41 -0.62 6.31 16.48
C PRO A 41 0.49 5.25 16.58
N ALA A 42 0.90 4.71 15.43
CA ALA A 42 1.94 3.70 15.34
C ALA A 42 3.31 4.28 14.93
N HIS A 43 3.36 5.51 14.44
CA HIS A 43 4.52 6.10 13.76
C HIS A 43 5.03 5.24 12.60
N VAL A 44 4.11 4.69 11.81
CA VAL A 44 4.40 3.75 10.72
C VAL A 44 4.09 4.36 9.38
N LEU A 45 5.04 4.22 8.45
CA LEU A 45 4.85 4.48 7.02
C LEU A 45 4.43 3.20 6.31
N ILE A 46 3.58 3.31 5.30
CA ILE A 46 3.23 2.20 4.40
C ILE A 46 3.60 2.63 2.98
N ASP A 47 4.44 1.84 2.32
CA ASP A 47 4.92 2.03 0.95
C ASP A 47 5.39 3.46 0.64
N PRO A 48 6.31 4.04 1.43
CA PRO A 48 6.57 5.45 1.40
C PRO A 48 7.36 5.89 0.15
N MET A 49 6.82 6.84 -0.61
CA MET A 49 7.58 7.75 -1.45
C MET A 49 7.96 8.99 -0.64
N VAL A 50 9.08 9.62 -0.95
CA VAL A 50 9.39 10.95 -0.40
C VAL A 50 8.42 11.95 -1.04
N PRO A 51 7.67 12.75 -0.25
CA PRO A 51 6.81 13.79 -0.81
C PRO A 51 7.59 14.81 -1.64
N ASP A 52 6.95 15.45 -2.59
CA ASP A 52 7.58 16.46 -3.46
C ASP A 52 8.17 17.66 -2.68
N ASP A 53 7.60 17.97 -1.50
CA ASP A 53 8.07 19.02 -0.56
C ASP A 53 9.08 18.49 0.48
N GLY A 54 9.50 17.23 0.36
CA GLY A 54 10.52 16.61 1.20
C GLY A 54 10.02 16.16 2.57
N PHE A 55 10.89 16.17 3.58
CA PHE A 55 10.63 15.56 4.89
C PHE A 55 10.03 16.50 5.94
N GLY A 56 9.83 17.79 5.63
CA GLY A 56 9.47 18.82 6.61
C GLY A 56 8.22 18.48 7.44
N TRP A 57 7.23 17.83 6.85
CA TRP A 57 6.03 17.40 7.57
C TRP A 57 6.34 16.35 8.65
N PHE A 58 7.32 15.45 8.40
CA PHE A 58 7.69 14.35 9.31
C PHE A 58 8.61 14.76 10.46
N GLU A 59 9.23 15.94 10.43
CA GLU A 59 10.10 16.42 11.52
C GLU A 59 9.38 16.47 12.87
N ARG A 60 8.07 16.78 12.86
CA ARG A 60 7.24 16.81 14.06
C ARG A 60 6.53 15.47 14.34
N ARG A 61 6.59 14.54 13.41
CA ARG A 61 5.97 13.22 13.45
C ARG A 61 6.92 12.16 12.92
N PRO A 62 8.12 12.02 13.54
CA PRO A 62 9.14 11.13 13.00
C PRO A 62 8.64 9.69 12.92
N PRO A 63 8.75 9.05 11.75
CA PRO A 63 8.40 7.65 11.60
C PRO A 63 9.37 6.76 12.37
N ARG A 64 8.90 5.62 12.85
CA ARG A 64 9.70 4.60 13.54
C ARG A 64 9.87 3.35 12.69
N ALA A 65 8.95 3.11 11.75
CA ALA A 65 9.04 2.00 10.82
C ALA A 65 8.42 2.35 9.47
N ALA A 66 8.91 1.72 8.41
CA ALA A 66 8.32 1.66 7.09
C ALA A 66 7.96 0.20 6.78
N LEU A 67 6.70 -0.09 6.53
CA LEU A 67 6.19 -1.39 6.14
C LEU A 67 5.95 -1.41 4.64
N LEU A 68 6.51 -2.41 3.96
CA LEU A 68 6.40 -2.57 2.52
C LEU A 68 5.44 -3.72 2.20
N THR A 69 4.46 -3.45 1.35
CA THR A 69 3.42 -4.42 1.00
C THR A 69 3.87 -5.42 -0.07
N ASN A 70 4.90 -5.08 -0.86
CA ASN A 70 5.61 -6.00 -1.73
C ASN A 70 7.06 -5.52 -2.00
N ARG A 71 7.85 -6.34 -2.70
CA ARG A 71 9.26 -6.07 -3.02
C ARG A 71 9.51 -4.84 -3.88
N TYR A 72 8.55 -4.43 -4.70
CA TYR A 72 8.68 -3.29 -5.60
C TYR A 72 8.36 -1.96 -4.90
N HIS A 73 7.88 -2.01 -3.65
CA HIS A 73 7.49 -0.84 -2.87
C HIS A 73 8.59 -0.30 -1.94
N SER A 74 9.85 -0.69 -2.16
CA SER A 74 11.00 -0.11 -1.43
C SER A 74 11.12 1.40 -1.62
N ARG A 75 10.78 1.92 -2.80
CA ARG A 75 10.58 3.36 -3.11
C ARG A 75 11.49 4.31 -2.34
N GLY A 76 10.92 5.18 -1.49
CA GLY A 76 11.61 6.14 -0.64
C GLY A 76 12.00 5.61 0.76
N SER A 77 11.78 4.33 1.07
CA SER A 77 11.97 3.77 2.41
C SER A 77 13.40 3.93 2.95
N ALA A 78 14.41 3.77 2.09
CA ALA A 78 15.81 3.99 2.48
C ALA A 78 16.07 5.45 2.87
N ALA A 79 15.51 6.40 2.11
CA ALA A 79 15.67 7.83 2.43
C ALA A 79 14.99 8.20 3.76
N PHE A 80 13.84 7.59 4.09
CA PHE A 80 13.23 7.74 5.41
C PHE A 80 14.07 7.09 6.52
N ALA A 81 14.65 5.92 6.27
CA ALA A 81 15.55 5.27 7.22
C ALA A 81 16.79 6.15 7.52
N ASP A 82 17.38 6.72 6.49
CA ASP A 82 18.54 7.62 6.62
C ASP A 82 18.20 8.93 7.36
N ALA A 83 17.03 9.52 7.07
CA ALA A 83 16.61 10.80 7.65
C ALA A 83 16.14 10.68 9.11
N PHE A 84 15.49 9.59 9.48
CA PHE A 84 14.80 9.45 10.78
C PHE A 84 15.27 8.24 11.60
N GLY A 85 16.13 7.38 11.07
CA GLY A 85 16.52 6.15 11.74
C GLY A 85 15.39 5.12 11.85
N CYS A 86 14.35 5.20 11.03
CA CYS A 86 13.23 4.28 11.08
C CYS A 86 13.61 2.91 10.49
N GLY A 87 13.10 1.82 11.08
CA GLY A 87 13.29 0.47 10.54
C GLY A 87 12.49 0.27 9.25
N VAL A 88 13.07 -0.42 8.27
CA VAL A 88 12.36 -0.85 7.05
C VAL A 88 12.02 -2.33 7.20
N ARG A 89 10.76 -2.71 6.96
CA ARG A 89 10.34 -4.10 7.05
C ARG A 89 9.54 -4.52 5.82
N CYS A 90 9.81 -5.71 5.31
CA CYS A 90 9.09 -6.33 4.20
C CYS A 90 8.87 -7.82 4.46
N HIS A 91 7.98 -8.47 3.73
CA HIS A 91 7.83 -9.92 3.83
C HIS A 91 9.13 -10.63 3.42
N ARG A 92 9.47 -11.73 4.12
CA ARG A 92 10.73 -12.48 3.93
C ARG A 92 11.00 -12.87 2.48
N ALA A 93 9.99 -13.26 1.73
CA ALA A 93 10.15 -13.67 0.34
C ALA A 93 10.60 -12.53 -0.60
N GLY A 94 10.39 -11.26 -0.21
CA GLY A 94 10.84 -10.08 -0.95
C GLY A 94 12.15 -9.47 -0.45
N LEU A 95 12.70 -9.97 0.68
CA LEU A 95 13.77 -9.31 1.41
C LEU A 95 15.05 -9.08 0.60
N GLU A 96 15.47 -10.06 -0.19
CA GLU A 96 16.68 -9.95 -1.01
C GLU A 96 16.55 -8.80 -2.01
N HIS A 97 15.43 -8.73 -2.71
CA HIS A 97 15.14 -7.65 -3.65
C HIS A 97 15.04 -6.26 -2.97
N VAL A 98 14.35 -6.19 -1.82
CA VAL A 98 14.23 -4.93 -1.07
C VAL A 98 15.60 -4.43 -0.60
N ARG A 99 16.50 -5.32 -0.18
CA ARG A 99 17.85 -4.97 0.28
C ARG A 99 18.75 -4.37 -0.80
N GLU A 100 18.45 -4.53 -2.05
CA GLU A 100 19.16 -3.84 -3.14
C GLU A 100 19.02 -2.30 -3.02
N ARG A 101 17.89 -1.82 -2.49
CA ARG A 101 17.57 -0.40 -2.34
C ARG A 101 17.55 0.07 -0.88
N ALA A 102 17.19 -0.81 0.06
CA ALA A 102 17.15 -0.55 1.50
C ALA A 102 17.93 -1.66 2.24
N PRO A 103 19.27 -1.58 2.30
CA PRO A 103 20.15 -2.64 2.82
C PRO A 103 19.85 -3.05 4.26
N SER A 104 19.32 -2.14 5.09
CA SER A 104 18.97 -2.38 6.49
C SER A 104 17.61 -3.04 6.68
N ALA A 105 16.89 -3.40 5.61
CA ALA A 105 15.56 -4.00 5.71
C ALA A 105 15.59 -5.32 6.49
N GLU A 106 14.58 -5.49 7.35
CA GLU A 106 14.35 -6.68 8.15
C GLU A 106 13.08 -7.40 7.70
N PRO A 107 13.02 -8.73 7.81
CA PRO A 107 11.85 -9.47 7.39
C PRO A 107 10.73 -9.45 8.42
N PHE A 108 9.50 -9.62 7.91
CA PHE A 108 8.35 -10.11 8.66
C PHE A 108 7.74 -11.33 7.95
N GLU A 109 6.82 -12.01 8.62
CA GLU A 109 6.05 -13.13 8.06
C GLU A 109 4.56 -12.78 8.00
N HIS A 110 3.82 -13.40 7.07
CA HIS A 110 2.38 -13.33 7.09
C HIS A 110 1.82 -13.93 8.38
N GLY A 111 0.81 -13.28 8.96
CA GLY A 111 0.24 -13.60 10.27
C GLY A 111 0.95 -12.90 11.44
N GLU A 112 2.04 -12.18 11.18
CA GLU A 112 2.73 -11.39 12.22
C GLU A 112 1.94 -10.11 12.54
N VAL A 113 1.88 -9.77 13.83
CA VAL A 113 1.39 -8.48 14.30
C VAL A 113 2.59 -7.54 14.46
N LEU A 114 2.60 -6.52 13.64
CA LEU A 114 3.67 -5.54 13.52
C LEU A 114 3.45 -4.33 14.46
N ALA A 115 4.27 -3.31 14.32
CA ALA A 115 4.14 -2.05 15.07
C ALA A 115 2.71 -1.48 14.97
N GLY A 116 2.19 -0.96 16.10
CA GLY A 116 0.85 -0.39 16.15
C GLY A 116 -0.29 -1.40 15.99
N LYS A 117 -0.03 -2.66 16.22
CA LYS A 117 -0.97 -3.77 16.03
C LYS A 117 -1.42 -3.96 14.57
N ILE A 118 -0.59 -3.54 13.61
CA ILE A 118 -0.84 -3.76 12.18
C ILE A 118 -0.61 -5.25 11.88
N GLU A 119 -1.60 -5.90 11.30
CA GLU A 119 -1.50 -7.33 10.94
C GLU A 119 -1.05 -7.47 9.49
N ALA A 120 -0.02 -8.30 9.27
CA ALA A 120 0.47 -8.65 7.94
C ALA A 120 -0.25 -9.90 7.43
N LEU A 121 -1.06 -9.76 6.40
CA LEU A 121 -1.93 -10.82 5.88
C LEU A 121 -1.46 -11.25 4.48
N ALA A 122 -1.45 -12.56 4.24
CA ALA A 122 -1.14 -13.10 2.92
C ALA A 122 -2.23 -12.73 1.92
N VAL A 123 -1.84 -12.20 0.79
CA VAL A 123 -2.71 -12.07 -0.38
C VAL A 123 -1.99 -12.63 -1.60
N PRO A 124 -2.62 -13.55 -2.35
CA PRO A 124 -2.01 -14.12 -3.53
C PRO A 124 -2.00 -13.06 -4.65
N GLY A 125 -0.83 -12.54 -4.94
CA GLY A 125 -0.60 -11.62 -6.03
C GLY A 125 0.32 -12.21 -7.09
N PHE A 126 1.05 -11.36 -7.75
CA PHE A 126 2.05 -11.74 -8.76
C PHE A 126 3.43 -12.03 -8.13
N THR A 127 3.60 -11.75 -6.84
CA THR A 127 4.80 -12.15 -6.09
C THR A 127 4.42 -12.84 -4.78
N PRO A 128 5.27 -13.75 -4.26
CA PRO A 128 4.97 -14.47 -3.02
C PRO A 128 5.04 -13.60 -1.76
N ASP A 129 5.46 -12.36 -1.86
CA ASP A 129 5.57 -11.38 -0.79
C ASP A 129 4.44 -10.35 -0.77
N GLU A 130 3.42 -10.51 -1.65
CA GLU A 130 2.24 -9.65 -1.60
C GLU A 130 1.57 -9.72 -0.24
N THR A 131 1.42 -8.56 0.37
CA THR A 131 0.94 -8.43 1.75
C THR A 131 -0.18 -7.40 1.83
N ALA A 132 -1.34 -7.81 2.33
CA ALA A 132 -2.31 -6.87 2.84
C ALA A 132 -1.92 -6.48 4.27
N LEU A 133 -2.05 -5.21 4.63
CA LEU A 133 -1.87 -4.74 5.99
C LEU A 133 -3.23 -4.30 6.54
N PHE A 134 -3.67 -4.96 7.63
CA PHE A 134 -4.81 -4.49 8.39
C PHE A 134 -4.35 -3.53 9.48
N VAL A 135 -4.80 -2.30 9.42
CA VAL A 135 -4.46 -1.20 10.33
C VAL A 135 -5.66 -0.92 11.22
N PRO A 136 -5.62 -1.20 12.54
CA PRO A 136 -6.77 -1.03 13.42
C PRO A 136 -7.10 0.43 13.77
N ALA A 137 -6.23 1.39 13.38
CA ALA A 137 -6.46 2.81 13.60
C ALA A 137 -7.60 3.35 12.72
N ALA A 138 -8.16 4.51 13.11
CA ALA A 138 -9.18 5.25 12.36
C ALA A 138 -10.48 4.46 12.07
N GLY A 139 -10.81 3.45 12.86
CA GLY A 139 -11.96 2.58 12.60
C GLY A 139 -11.68 1.44 11.61
N GLY A 140 -10.41 1.12 11.39
CA GLY A 140 -9.93 0.05 10.53
C GLY A 140 -9.63 0.50 9.10
N ALA A 141 -8.43 0.17 8.63
CA ALA A 141 -8.03 0.36 7.25
C ALA A 141 -7.32 -0.89 6.72
N LEU A 142 -7.44 -1.15 5.42
CA LEU A 142 -6.87 -2.32 4.76
C LEU A 142 -6.11 -1.89 3.51
N THR A 143 -4.91 -2.45 3.31
CA THR A 143 -4.16 -2.31 2.05
C THR A 143 -4.26 -3.59 1.24
N PHE A 144 -4.00 -3.52 -0.07
CA PHE A 144 -3.99 -4.67 -0.97
C PHE A 144 -2.73 -4.78 -1.82
N ALA A 145 -1.65 -4.11 -1.45
CA ALA A 145 -0.49 -4.01 -2.31
C ALA A 145 -0.91 -3.59 -3.73
N ASP A 146 -0.50 -4.32 -4.77
CA ASP A 146 -0.81 -4.01 -6.17
C ASP A 146 -1.93 -4.87 -6.78
N ILE A 147 -2.52 -5.78 -5.99
CA ILE A 147 -3.49 -6.74 -6.56
C ILE A 147 -4.86 -6.12 -6.88
N LEU A 148 -5.22 -5.05 -6.19
CA LEU A 148 -6.42 -4.26 -6.46
C LEU A 148 -6.03 -2.78 -6.53
N ILE A 149 -6.47 -2.12 -7.58
CA ILE A 149 -6.20 -0.70 -7.85
C ILE A 149 -7.47 0.03 -8.23
N ARG A 150 -7.37 1.34 -8.36
CA ARG A 150 -8.42 2.16 -9.01
C ARG A 150 -7.78 3.27 -9.85
N GLU A 151 -8.46 3.68 -10.89
CA GLU A 151 -8.06 4.84 -11.67
C GLU A 151 -8.68 6.11 -11.07
N GLY A 152 -7.84 6.99 -10.51
CA GLY A 152 -8.31 8.19 -9.82
C GLY A 152 -9.30 7.85 -8.70
N GLU A 153 -10.54 8.35 -8.81
CA GLU A 153 -11.67 8.05 -7.91
C GLU A 153 -12.65 7.01 -8.51
N GLY A 154 -12.25 6.32 -9.56
CA GLY A 154 -13.07 5.28 -10.20
C GLY A 154 -13.37 4.07 -9.31
N PRO A 155 -14.07 3.07 -9.80
CA PRO A 155 -14.35 1.85 -9.05
C PRO A 155 -13.08 1.05 -8.80
N LEU A 156 -13.09 0.23 -7.74
CA LEU A 156 -12.05 -0.76 -7.48
C LEU A 156 -12.02 -1.80 -8.60
N GLY A 157 -10.84 -2.15 -9.07
CA GLY A 157 -10.60 -3.10 -10.15
C GLY A 157 -9.30 -3.87 -9.98
N TYR A 158 -9.07 -4.80 -10.89
CA TYR A 158 -7.78 -5.49 -10.97
C TYR A 158 -6.68 -4.57 -11.47
N ALA A 159 -5.44 -4.89 -11.10
CA ALA A 159 -4.28 -4.39 -11.80
C ALA A 159 -4.26 -4.85 -13.28
N PRO A 160 -3.45 -4.23 -14.16
CA PRO A 160 -3.31 -4.67 -15.53
C PRO A 160 -2.90 -6.15 -15.64
N ASP A 161 -3.43 -6.88 -16.61
CA ASP A 161 -3.20 -8.33 -16.79
C ASP A 161 -1.71 -8.70 -16.80
N GLY A 162 -0.87 -7.88 -17.43
CA GLY A 162 0.57 -8.11 -17.46
C GLY A 162 1.28 -8.12 -16.12
N TRP A 163 0.61 -7.67 -15.03
CA TRP A 163 1.14 -7.73 -13.68
C TRP A 163 0.88 -9.07 -13.00
N TYR A 164 -0.03 -9.88 -13.56
CA TYR A 164 -0.36 -11.22 -13.02
C TYR A 164 0.45 -12.35 -13.67
N GLY A 165 1.44 -12.01 -14.50
CA GLY A 165 2.28 -12.98 -15.19
C GLY A 165 1.59 -13.65 -16.37
N ASP A 166 2.02 -14.88 -16.70
CA ASP A 166 1.55 -15.60 -17.88
C ASP A 166 0.11 -16.15 -17.77
N GLU A 167 -0.41 -16.26 -16.54
CA GLU A 167 -1.73 -16.83 -16.26
C GLU A 167 -2.58 -15.86 -15.43
N PRO A 168 -3.08 -14.74 -16.00
CA PRO A 168 -3.80 -13.72 -15.25
C PRO A 168 -5.12 -14.22 -14.65
N GLU A 169 -5.89 -15.04 -15.34
CA GLU A 169 -7.20 -15.49 -14.86
C GLU A 169 -7.12 -16.38 -13.59
N PRO A 170 -6.24 -17.41 -13.52
CA PRO A 170 -6.01 -18.13 -12.27
C PRO A 170 -5.49 -17.23 -11.13
N ALA A 171 -4.66 -16.23 -11.43
CA ALA A 171 -4.18 -15.28 -10.42
C ALA A 171 -5.32 -14.42 -9.88
N LYS A 172 -6.16 -13.85 -10.74
CA LYS A 172 -7.36 -13.08 -10.38
C LYS A 172 -8.35 -13.89 -9.53
N ALA A 173 -8.57 -15.18 -9.87
CA ALA A 173 -9.42 -16.05 -9.07
C ALA A 173 -8.90 -16.19 -7.64
N ARG A 174 -7.59 -16.34 -7.44
CA ARG A 174 -6.98 -16.37 -6.10
C ARG A 174 -7.12 -15.03 -5.37
N VAL A 175 -7.00 -13.90 -6.09
CA VAL A 175 -7.24 -12.56 -5.53
C VAL A 175 -8.67 -12.43 -5.01
N VAL A 176 -9.66 -12.90 -5.76
CA VAL A 176 -11.08 -12.89 -5.35
C VAL A 176 -11.29 -13.71 -4.08
N GLU A 177 -10.70 -14.91 -4.00
CA GLU A 177 -10.80 -15.77 -2.82
C GLU A 177 -10.21 -15.08 -1.57
N ALA A 178 -9.00 -14.52 -1.70
CA ALA A 178 -8.37 -13.79 -0.61
C ALA A 178 -9.16 -12.54 -0.20
N ALA A 179 -9.62 -11.76 -1.16
CA ALA A 179 -10.42 -10.57 -0.91
C ALA A 179 -11.73 -10.90 -0.17
N ARG A 180 -12.39 -12.02 -0.50
CA ARG A 180 -13.57 -12.50 0.24
C ARG A 180 -13.24 -12.84 1.70
N ALA A 181 -12.10 -13.48 1.95
CA ALA A 181 -11.67 -13.81 3.30
C ALA A 181 -11.43 -12.54 4.14
N LEU A 182 -10.88 -11.49 3.52
CA LEU A 182 -10.60 -10.22 4.19
C LEU A 182 -11.86 -9.42 4.54
N LEU A 183 -13.02 -9.70 3.97
CA LEU A 183 -14.30 -9.13 4.40
C LEU A 183 -14.69 -9.49 5.84
N ALA A 184 -14.08 -10.52 6.44
CA ALA A 184 -14.27 -10.84 7.85
C ALA A 184 -13.68 -9.79 8.80
N LEU A 185 -12.75 -8.94 8.31
CA LEU A 185 -12.16 -7.86 9.09
C LEU A 185 -13.12 -6.67 9.21
N ASP A 186 -12.98 -5.93 10.31
CA ASP A 186 -13.74 -4.69 10.52
C ASP A 186 -12.90 -3.49 10.06
N PHE A 187 -13.14 -3.05 8.82
CA PHE A 187 -12.45 -1.89 8.24
C PHE A 187 -13.43 -0.98 7.49
N ARG A 188 -13.09 0.30 7.48
CA ARG A 188 -13.84 1.37 6.79
C ARG A 188 -13.11 1.91 5.56
N HIS A 189 -11.77 1.84 5.59
CA HIS A 189 -10.92 2.49 4.59
C HIS A 189 -10.16 1.45 3.78
N LEU A 190 -10.06 1.66 2.46
CA LEU A 190 -9.10 0.95 1.60
C LEU A 190 -7.97 1.89 1.21
N LEU A 191 -6.76 1.47 1.51
CA LEU A 191 -5.52 2.19 1.26
C LEU A 191 -4.87 1.58 0.02
N LEU A 192 -5.08 2.22 -1.12
CA LEU A 192 -4.62 1.71 -2.41
C LEU A 192 -3.25 2.28 -2.76
N THR A 193 -2.40 1.47 -3.32
CA THR A 193 -1.08 1.86 -3.82
C THR A 193 -1.19 2.70 -5.11
N HIS A 194 -2.19 2.38 -5.93
CA HIS A 194 -2.51 3.04 -7.19
C HIS A 194 -3.93 3.60 -7.16
N GLY A 195 -4.06 4.90 -7.39
CA GLY A 195 -5.29 5.66 -7.28
C GLY A 195 -5.53 6.24 -5.88
N GLU A 196 -6.62 6.99 -5.74
CA GLU A 196 -6.99 7.61 -4.47
C GLU A 196 -7.49 6.56 -3.47
N PRO A 197 -7.18 6.68 -2.15
CA PRO A 197 -7.76 5.81 -1.14
C PRO A 197 -9.28 5.92 -1.12
N ILE A 198 -9.97 4.85 -0.70
CA ILE A 198 -11.40 4.89 -0.43
C ILE A 198 -11.58 5.14 1.07
N VAL A 199 -11.93 6.37 1.39
CA VAL A 199 -12.14 6.83 2.78
C VAL A 199 -13.62 6.69 3.09
N GLU A 200 -13.94 5.94 4.16
CA GLU A 200 -15.28 5.44 4.43
C GLU A 200 -15.84 4.61 3.25
N GLY A 201 -16.68 3.65 3.50
CA GLY A 201 -17.21 2.79 2.42
C GLY A 201 -16.19 1.86 1.75
N GLY A 202 -15.00 1.65 2.34
CA GLY A 202 -13.98 0.75 1.78
C GLY A 202 -14.42 -0.70 1.72
N LYS A 203 -15.15 -1.16 2.74
CA LYS A 203 -15.70 -2.52 2.80
C LYS A 203 -16.78 -2.73 1.75
N GLU A 204 -17.67 -1.79 1.61
CA GLU A 204 -18.74 -1.78 0.59
C GLU A 204 -18.15 -1.73 -0.83
N ALA A 205 -17.06 -1.00 -1.03
CA ALA A 205 -16.37 -0.98 -2.33
C ALA A 205 -15.76 -2.33 -2.68
N LEU A 206 -15.19 -3.04 -1.68
CA LEU A 206 -14.66 -4.39 -1.87
C LEU A 206 -15.79 -5.40 -2.13
N GLU A 207 -16.89 -5.33 -1.41
CA GLU A 207 -18.10 -6.14 -1.65
C GLU A 207 -18.61 -5.91 -3.06
N SER A 208 -18.79 -4.66 -3.48
CA SER A 208 -19.23 -4.30 -4.83
C SER A 208 -18.26 -4.78 -5.92
N PHE A 209 -16.94 -4.79 -5.66
CA PHE A 209 -15.97 -5.38 -6.57
C PHE A 209 -16.19 -6.88 -6.69
N LEU A 210 -16.33 -7.60 -5.59
CA LEU A 210 -16.51 -9.05 -5.54
C LEU A 210 -17.83 -9.52 -6.19
N ASP A 211 -18.89 -8.74 -6.04
CA ASP A 211 -20.19 -9.04 -6.67
C ASP A 211 -20.11 -9.01 -8.21
N ARG A 212 -19.24 -8.17 -8.76
CA ARG A 212 -19.00 -8.12 -10.21
C ARG A 212 -18.16 -9.29 -10.75
N GLN A 213 -17.54 -10.09 -9.85
CA GLN A 213 -16.73 -11.26 -10.21
C GLN A 213 -17.50 -12.59 -10.05
N SER A 214 -18.77 -12.53 -9.72
CA SER A 214 -19.62 -13.71 -9.41
C SER A 214 -20.37 -14.24 -10.63
#